data_38c9151190cd4e372642a19e397ca079
#
_entry.id   38c9151190cd4e372642a19e397ca079
#
_cell.length_a   1.000
_cell.length_b   1.000
_cell.length_c   1.000
_cell.angle_alpha   90.00
_cell.angle_beta   90.00
_cell.angle_gamma   90.00
#
_symmetry.space_group_name_H-M   'P 1'
#
loop_
_entity.id
_entity.type
_entity.pdbx_description
1 polymer ?
#
loop_
_entity_poly.entity_id
_entity_poly.type
_entity_poly.pdbx_seq_one_letter_code
_entity_poly.pdbx_strand_id
1 'polypeptide(L)'
;MVDFNWLQHGSRQRSGPAMLFSSLIVATRLPLRVYLSDKCCIFALEDMVTIIIILVTAAASILCFYGKLDIGSLVFNASKVWYGKQWYRMLSYGLVHGGWGHLFFNMLTLYFFGSVVEQYFSLAFGDTLGIILYIVLYVSAIAVSTVGDLIKYKDSPGYNAVGASGAVSAVLFASILFEPKMGIYIYLIPIPVPGYIFAPLYLFYCWYMARRNMDNIGHTAHFWGAVYGLVFPMICRPDIFNHFLAQLGL
;
A
#
# COMPACT_ATOMS: atom_id res chain seq x y z
N MET A 1 28.04 -15.03 2.67
CA MET A 1 28.05 -13.64 3.15
C MET A 1 27.61 -12.79 1.97
N VAL A 2 26.35 -12.48 1.85
CA VAL A 2 25.81 -11.67 0.75
C VAL A 2 25.95 -10.21 1.15
N ASP A 3 26.62 -9.45 0.30
CA ASP A 3 27.04 -8.08 0.59
C ASP A 3 25.82 -7.11 0.51
N PHE A 4 25.43 -6.53 1.63
CA PHE A 4 24.33 -5.55 1.75
C PHE A 4 24.66 -4.17 1.15
N ASN A 5 25.73 -4.05 0.38
CA ASN A 5 26.21 -2.78 -0.17
C ASN A 5 25.28 -2.11 -1.19
N TRP A 6 24.27 -2.80 -1.67
CA TRP A 6 23.38 -2.25 -2.71
C TRP A 6 22.49 -1.08 -2.24
N LEU A 7 22.17 -0.99 -0.93
CA LEU A 7 21.45 0.16 -0.35
C LEU A 7 22.39 1.28 0.09
N GLN A 8 23.69 1.00 0.35
CA GLN A 8 24.65 1.99 0.79
C GLN A 8 25.23 2.82 -0.34
N HIS A 9 25.26 2.31 -1.57
CA HIS A 9 25.79 3.08 -2.72
C HIS A 9 24.89 4.22 -3.18
N GLY A 10 23.60 4.24 -2.81
CA GLY A 10 22.71 5.39 -3.04
C GLY A 10 22.86 6.54 -2.06
N SER A 11 23.55 6.34 -0.91
CA SER A 11 23.62 7.33 0.18
C SER A 11 24.99 7.99 0.35
N ARG A 12 26.04 7.59 -0.41
CA ARG A 12 27.43 8.05 -0.18
C ARG A 12 27.84 9.34 -0.89
N GLN A 13 26.95 10.13 -1.41
CA GLN A 13 27.28 11.49 -1.83
C GLN A 13 26.33 12.50 -1.19
N ARG A 14 26.72 13.02 -0.04
CA ARG A 14 26.57 14.40 0.43
C ARG A 14 26.62 14.49 1.95
N SER A 15 27.82 14.63 2.50
CA SER A 15 28.05 15.27 3.80
C SER A 15 27.97 16.78 3.61
N GLY A 16 26.85 17.38 3.94
CA GLY A 16 26.60 18.82 3.93
C GLY A 16 25.30 19.14 4.68
N PRO A 17 25.02 20.38 5.09
CA PRO A 17 23.84 20.73 5.90
C PRO A 17 22.48 20.44 5.27
N ALA A 18 22.44 19.74 4.16
CA ALA A 18 21.24 19.22 3.51
C ALA A 18 20.58 18.03 4.23
N MET A 19 21.21 17.43 5.25
CA MET A 19 20.63 16.28 5.98
C MET A 19 19.40 16.63 6.84
N LEU A 20 19.26 17.88 7.28
CA LEU A 20 18.07 18.32 8.02
C LEU A 20 16.86 18.58 7.13
N PHE A 21 17.09 18.80 5.81
CA PHE A 21 16.01 18.96 4.82
C PHE A 21 15.52 17.65 4.22
N SER A 22 16.28 16.55 4.27
CA SER A 22 15.89 15.28 3.66
C SER A 22 14.72 14.59 4.40
N SER A 23 14.61 14.77 5.71
CA SER A 23 13.50 14.21 6.50
C SER A 23 12.17 14.95 6.29
N LEU A 24 12.23 16.23 5.92
CA LEU A 24 11.05 17.05 5.60
C LEU A 24 10.55 16.78 4.17
N ILE A 25 11.41 16.27 3.30
CA ILE A 25 11.16 16.06 1.86
C ILE A 25 10.42 14.76 1.59
N VAL A 26 10.36 13.78 2.49
CA VAL A 26 9.61 12.53 2.30
C VAL A 26 8.09 12.76 2.29
N ALA A 27 7.61 13.78 3.02
CA ALA A 27 6.20 14.17 3.00
C ALA A 27 5.85 15.20 1.90
N THR A 28 6.85 15.82 1.27
CA THR A 28 6.67 16.89 0.28
C THR A 28 7.35 16.60 -1.05
N ARG A 29 7.89 15.38 -1.27
CA ARG A 29 8.40 14.99 -2.58
C ARG A 29 7.23 14.78 -3.54
N LEU A 30 6.87 15.86 -4.22
CA LEU A 30 6.43 15.74 -5.60
C LEU A 30 7.47 14.87 -6.32
N PRO A 31 7.08 13.86 -7.13
CA PRO A 31 7.99 12.99 -7.87
C PRO A 31 8.59 13.75 -9.06
N LEU A 32 9.31 14.84 -8.80
CA LEU A 32 10.11 15.57 -9.76
C LEU A 32 11.57 15.51 -9.31
N ARG A 33 12.16 14.30 -9.38
CA ARG A 33 13.60 14.21 -9.50
C ARG A 33 13.96 14.50 -10.95
N VAL A 34 14.17 15.77 -11.25
CA VAL A 34 14.95 16.16 -12.43
C VAL A 34 16.40 15.71 -12.15
N TYR A 35 16.76 14.54 -12.62
CA TYR A 35 18.15 14.14 -12.75
C TYR A 35 18.68 14.87 -13.99
N LEU A 36 19.32 16.02 -13.79
CA LEU A 36 20.19 16.65 -14.80
C LEU A 36 21.49 15.82 -14.87
N SER A 37 21.47 14.75 -15.60
CA SER A 37 22.63 14.12 -16.20
C SER A 37 22.50 14.35 -17.71
N ASP A 38 23.60 14.57 -18.40
CA ASP A 38 23.76 15.03 -19.80
C ASP A 38 23.10 14.14 -20.90
N LYS A 39 22.05 13.46 -20.58
CA LYS A 39 21.20 12.72 -21.51
C LYS A 39 19.74 13.08 -21.25
N CYS A 40 19.23 13.92 -22.11
CA CYS A 40 17.83 14.17 -22.46
C CYS A 40 16.79 13.84 -21.37
N CYS A 41 15.94 14.81 -21.03
CA CYS A 41 14.79 14.72 -20.13
C CYS A 41 14.00 13.42 -20.30
N ILE A 42 14.42 12.35 -19.63
CA ILE A 42 13.59 11.19 -19.41
C ILE A 42 12.84 11.50 -18.12
N PHE A 43 11.56 11.80 -18.22
CA PHE A 43 10.63 11.58 -17.13
C PHE A 43 10.89 10.15 -16.68
N ALA A 44 11.49 9.99 -15.51
CA ALA A 44 11.79 8.67 -15.00
C ALA A 44 10.45 7.96 -14.81
N LEU A 45 10.30 6.84 -15.50
CA LEU A 45 9.16 5.92 -15.43
C LEU A 45 9.06 5.23 -14.04
N GLU A 46 9.69 5.83 -13.01
CA GLU A 46 9.95 5.20 -11.71
C GLU A 46 8.70 4.95 -10.86
N ASP A 47 7.56 5.61 -11.18
CA ASP A 47 6.31 5.45 -10.41
C ASP A 47 5.14 5.06 -11.33
N MET A 48 5.43 4.48 -12.49
CA MET A 48 4.42 4.27 -13.53
C MET A 48 3.32 3.30 -13.10
N VAL A 49 3.66 2.24 -12.38
CA VAL A 49 2.69 1.22 -11.98
C VAL A 49 1.73 1.78 -10.92
N THR A 50 2.26 2.50 -9.94
CA THR A 50 1.45 3.19 -8.92
C THR A 50 0.43 4.13 -9.56
N ILE A 51 0.87 4.95 -10.51
CA ILE A 51 -0.01 5.89 -11.23
C ILE A 51 -1.06 5.14 -12.05
N ILE A 52 -0.68 4.07 -12.75
CA ILE A 52 -1.63 3.24 -13.52
C ILE A 52 -2.71 2.65 -12.60
N ILE A 53 -2.32 2.09 -11.46
CA ILE A 53 -3.27 1.54 -10.47
C ILE A 53 -4.24 2.63 -10.00
N ILE A 54 -3.72 3.82 -9.67
CA ILE A 54 -4.53 4.97 -9.25
C ILE A 54 -5.54 5.36 -10.34
N LEU A 55 -5.08 5.50 -11.58
CA LEU A 55 -5.94 5.92 -12.70
C LEU A 55 -7.04 4.90 -12.99
N VAL A 56 -6.69 3.60 -13.02
CA VAL A 56 -7.67 2.52 -13.27
C VAL A 56 -8.70 2.47 -12.15
N THR A 57 -8.25 2.53 -10.88
CA THR A 57 -9.13 2.49 -9.71
C THR A 57 -10.03 3.73 -9.62
N ALA A 58 -9.47 4.91 -9.89
CA ALA A 58 -10.25 6.15 -9.92
C ALA A 58 -11.29 6.12 -11.04
N ALA A 59 -10.91 5.70 -12.25
CA ALA A 59 -11.84 5.61 -13.37
C ALA A 59 -13.01 4.66 -13.08
N ALA A 60 -12.73 3.44 -12.57
CA ALA A 60 -13.76 2.47 -12.21
C ALA A 60 -14.73 3.03 -11.14
N SER A 61 -14.19 3.66 -10.08
CA SER A 61 -15.00 4.26 -9.01
C SER A 61 -15.85 5.42 -9.53
N ILE A 62 -15.28 6.32 -10.35
CA ILE A 62 -15.99 7.44 -10.94
C ILE A 62 -17.12 6.96 -11.84
N LEU A 63 -16.89 5.94 -12.66
CA LEU A 63 -17.94 5.34 -13.50
C LEU A 63 -19.09 4.76 -12.66
N CYS A 64 -18.79 4.18 -11.50
CA CYS A 64 -19.83 3.74 -10.55
C CYS A 64 -20.58 4.94 -9.93
N PHE A 65 -19.89 6.02 -9.56
CA PHE A 65 -20.55 7.21 -8.98
C PHE A 65 -21.51 7.89 -9.96
N TYR A 66 -21.22 7.83 -11.25
CA TYR A 66 -22.12 8.33 -12.30
C TYR A 66 -23.13 7.30 -12.82
N GLY A 67 -23.22 6.12 -12.19
CA GLY A 67 -24.17 5.08 -12.57
C GLY A 67 -23.90 4.45 -13.95
N LYS A 68 -22.66 4.56 -14.46
CA LYS A 68 -22.23 3.92 -15.73
C LYS A 68 -21.77 2.49 -15.54
N LEU A 69 -21.35 2.14 -14.33
CA LEU A 69 -21.06 0.77 -13.90
C LEU A 69 -21.91 0.42 -12.69
N ASP A 70 -22.46 -0.80 -12.68
CA ASP A 70 -23.20 -1.30 -11.52
C ASP A 70 -22.23 -1.72 -10.41
N ILE A 71 -22.15 -0.91 -9.35
CA ILE A 71 -21.34 -1.18 -8.18
C ILE A 71 -21.75 -2.50 -7.50
N GLY A 72 -23.05 -2.88 -7.54
CA GLY A 72 -23.58 -4.10 -6.93
C GLY A 72 -23.01 -5.38 -7.55
N SER A 73 -22.58 -5.30 -8.82
CA SER A 73 -21.89 -6.41 -9.50
C SER A 73 -20.42 -6.56 -9.09
N LEU A 74 -19.78 -5.50 -8.58
CA LEU A 74 -18.34 -5.43 -8.29
C LEU A 74 -18.01 -5.56 -6.81
N VAL A 75 -18.91 -5.20 -5.90
CA VAL A 75 -18.67 -5.24 -4.45
C VAL A 75 -18.35 -6.66 -3.98
N PHE A 76 -17.46 -6.77 -2.99
CA PHE A 76 -17.27 -8.00 -2.26
C PHE A 76 -18.55 -8.35 -1.50
N ASN A 77 -19.02 -9.58 -1.64
CA ASN A 77 -20.11 -10.15 -0.86
C ASN A 77 -19.73 -11.59 -0.49
N ALA A 78 -19.53 -11.84 0.78
CA ALA A 78 -19.00 -13.12 1.27
C ALA A 78 -19.89 -14.31 0.89
N SER A 79 -21.22 -14.18 0.97
CA SER A 79 -22.15 -15.24 0.59
C SER A 79 -22.14 -15.54 -0.90
N LYS A 80 -22.07 -14.50 -1.74
CA LYS A 80 -21.98 -14.67 -3.21
C LYS A 80 -20.65 -15.30 -3.62
N VAL A 81 -19.55 -14.97 -2.94
CA VAL A 81 -18.24 -15.61 -3.16
C VAL A 81 -18.31 -17.08 -2.74
N TRP A 82 -18.76 -17.37 -1.50
CA TRP A 82 -18.69 -18.70 -0.92
C TRP A 82 -19.67 -19.67 -1.59
N TYR A 83 -20.94 -19.34 -1.63
CA TYR A 83 -22.00 -20.19 -2.15
C TYR A 83 -22.26 -19.97 -3.64
N GLY A 84 -22.22 -18.70 -4.09
CA GLY A 84 -22.46 -18.32 -5.49
C GLY A 84 -21.25 -18.49 -6.41
N LYS A 85 -20.06 -18.87 -5.87
CA LYS A 85 -18.80 -19.06 -6.60
C LYS A 85 -18.34 -17.83 -7.40
N GLN A 86 -18.75 -16.63 -6.98
CA GLN A 86 -18.38 -15.36 -7.64
C GLN A 86 -17.02 -14.85 -7.12
N TRP A 87 -15.96 -15.66 -7.32
CA TRP A 87 -14.60 -15.41 -6.80
C TRP A 87 -14.00 -14.09 -7.30
N TYR A 88 -14.39 -13.62 -8.48
CA TYR A 88 -13.94 -12.35 -9.04
C TYR A 88 -14.21 -11.17 -8.08
N ARG A 89 -15.22 -11.28 -7.22
CA ARG A 89 -15.56 -10.25 -6.23
C ARG A 89 -14.50 -10.03 -5.18
N MET A 90 -13.59 -10.99 -4.98
CA MET A 90 -12.42 -10.82 -4.12
C MET A 90 -11.37 -9.89 -4.73
N LEU A 91 -11.47 -9.56 -6.01
CA LEU A 91 -10.59 -8.61 -6.69
C LEU A 91 -11.33 -7.34 -7.11
N SER A 92 -12.54 -7.49 -7.71
CA SER A 92 -13.26 -6.36 -8.29
C SER A 92 -13.67 -5.30 -7.28
N TYR A 93 -13.91 -5.68 -6.01
CA TYR A 93 -14.27 -4.74 -4.95
C TYR A 93 -13.18 -3.70 -4.68
N GLY A 94 -11.91 -4.06 -4.90
CA GLY A 94 -10.77 -3.15 -4.76
C GLY A 94 -10.70 -2.05 -5.81
N LEU A 95 -11.46 -2.16 -6.91
CA LEU A 95 -11.54 -1.15 -7.95
C LEU A 95 -12.61 -0.08 -7.67
N VAL A 96 -13.53 -0.33 -6.75
CA VAL A 96 -14.68 0.54 -6.52
C VAL A 96 -14.74 1.04 -5.08
N HIS A 97 -15.25 2.25 -4.88
CA HIS A 97 -15.28 2.91 -3.59
C HIS A 97 -16.69 3.38 -3.22
N GLY A 98 -16.97 3.49 -1.92
CA GLY A 98 -18.27 3.89 -1.39
C GLY A 98 -18.55 5.40 -1.44
N GLY A 99 -17.60 6.23 -1.90
CA GLY A 99 -17.75 7.68 -2.01
C GLY A 99 -16.44 8.39 -2.28
N TRP A 100 -16.53 9.69 -2.60
CA TRP A 100 -15.40 10.52 -3.01
C TRP A 100 -14.28 10.61 -1.97
N GLY A 101 -14.61 10.79 -0.70
CA GLY A 101 -13.61 10.85 0.37
C GLY A 101 -12.88 9.53 0.52
N HIS A 102 -13.59 8.40 0.45
CA HIS A 102 -13.00 7.07 0.51
C HIS A 102 -12.02 6.83 -0.66
N LEU A 103 -12.42 7.18 -1.89
CA LEU A 103 -11.54 7.12 -3.05
C LEU A 103 -10.33 8.02 -2.88
N PHE A 104 -10.54 9.30 -2.51
CA PHE A 104 -9.46 10.28 -2.39
C PHE A 104 -8.37 9.82 -1.41
N PHE A 105 -8.74 9.42 -0.19
CA PHE A 105 -7.75 9.02 0.81
C PHE A 105 -7.03 7.72 0.45
N ASN A 106 -7.70 6.77 -0.21
CA ASN A 106 -7.02 5.57 -0.71
C ASN A 106 -5.99 5.91 -1.79
N MET A 107 -6.37 6.72 -2.78
CA MET A 107 -5.47 7.10 -3.88
C MET A 107 -4.33 7.98 -3.39
N LEU A 108 -4.59 8.89 -2.46
CA LEU A 108 -3.55 9.73 -1.85
C LEU A 108 -2.52 8.88 -1.09
N THR A 109 -2.99 7.93 -0.27
CA THR A 109 -2.10 7.02 0.46
C THR A 109 -1.30 6.15 -0.51
N LEU A 110 -1.95 5.60 -1.53
CA LEU A 110 -1.27 4.79 -2.54
C LEU A 110 -0.24 5.61 -3.31
N TYR A 111 -0.53 6.85 -3.63
CA TYR A 111 0.41 7.75 -4.32
C TYR A 111 1.70 7.94 -3.52
N PHE A 112 1.61 8.26 -2.23
CA PHE A 112 2.80 8.49 -1.41
C PHE A 112 3.59 7.22 -1.10
N PHE A 113 2.93 6.14 -0.72
CA PHE A 113 3.60 4.92 -0.26
C PHE A 113 3.85 3.93 -1.40
N GLY A 114 3.04 3.97 -2.46
CA GLY A 114 3.20 3.13 -3.63
C GLY A 114 4.50 3.42 -4.36
N SER A 115 4.81 4.69 -4.59
CA SER A 115 6.07 5.12 -5.19
C SER A 115 7.29 4.64 -4.41
N VAL A 116 7.22 4.69 -3.07
CA VAL A 116 8.30 4.18 -2.21
C VAL A 116 8.50 2.68 -2.41
N VAL A 117 7.42 1.90 -2.38
CA VAL A 117 7.50 0.43 -2.56
C VAL A 117 7.96 0.06 -3.96
N GLU A 118 7.46 0.74 -5.00
CA GLU A 118 7.87 0.52 -6.39
C GLU A 118 9.37 0.70 -6.56
N GLN A 119 9.94 1.79 -6.03
CA GLN A 119 11.38 2.06 -6.05
C GLN A 119 12.18 1.02 -5.27
N TYR A 120 11.77 0.68 -4.04
CA TYR A 120 12.49 -0.31 -3.24
C TYR A 120 12.43 -1.71 -3.83
N PHE A 121 11.33 -2.09 -4.47
CA PHE A 121 11.24 -3.35 -5.16
C PHE A 121 12.15 -3.39 -6.39
N SER A 122 12.24 -2.31 -7.17
CA SER A 122 13.20 -2.22 -8.28
C SER A 122 14.64 -2.30 -7.79
N LEU A 123 14.97 -1.64 -6.70
CA LEU A 123 16.30 -1.73 -6.08
C LEU A 123 16.61 -3.13 -5.54
N ALA A 124 15.62 -3.79 -4.91
CA ALA A 124 15.81 -5.09 -4.27
C ALA A 124 15.86 -6.25 -5.26
N PHE A 125 15.08 -6.20 -6.34
CA PHE A 125 14.85 -7.32 -7.24
C PHE A 125 15.24 -7.05 -8.69
N GLY A 126 15.67 -5.82 -9.03
CA GLY A 126 15.86 -5.33 -10.40
C GLY A 126 14.54 -4.84 -11.01
N ASP A 127 14.63 -3.95 -12.01
CA ASP A 127 13.47 -3.21 -12.51
C ASP A 127 12.30 -4.09 -12.94
N THR A 128 12.56 -5.08 -13.79
CA THR A 128 11.48 -5.95 -14.32
C THR A 128 10.82 -6.80 -13.23
N LEU A 129 11.63 -7.50 -12.41
CA LEU A 129 11.09 -8.37 -11.37
C LEU A 129 10.48 -7.55 -10.23
N GLY A 130 11.07 -6.40 -9.89
CA GLY A 130 10.55 -5.47 -8.90
C GLY A 130 9.14 -4.98 -9.25
N ILE A 131 8.94 -4.55 -10.50
CA ILE A 131 7.62 -4.16 -11.02
C ILE A 131 6.61 -5.32 -10.93
N ILE A 132 7.00 -6.51 -11.37
CA ILE A 132 6.12 -7.70 -11.31
C ILE A 132 5.74 -8.00 -9.86
N LEU A 133 6.69 -8.02 -8.94
CA LEU A 133 6.43 -8.31 -7.52
C LEU A 133 5.58 -7.22 -6.86
N TYR A 134 5.73 -5.95 -7.24
CA TYR A 134 4.88 -4.87 -6.75
C TYR A 134 3.42 -5.05 -7.22
N ILE A 135 3.20 -5.38 -8.49
CA ILE A 135 1.86 -5.69 -9.03
C ILE A 135 1.27 -6.90 -8.30
N VAL A 136 2.08 -7.96 -8.11
CA VAL A 136 1.65 -9.17 -7.39
C VAL A 136 1.30 -8.84 -5.94
N LEU A 137 2.12 -8.06 -5.22
CA LEU A 137 1.81 -7.59 -3.87
C LEU A 137 0.45 -6.91 -3.84
N TYR A 138 0.23 -5.91 -4.71
CA TYR A 138 -1.01 -5.12 -4.70
C TYR A 138 -2.24 -5.96 -5.01
N VAL A 139 -2.21 -6.71 -6.12
CA VAL A 139 -3.36 -7.52 -6.57
C VAL A 139 -3.67 -8.65 -5.59
N SER A 140 -2.65 -9.36 -5.10
CA SER A 140 -2.87 -10.42 -4.11
C SER A 140 -3.33 -9.87 -2.76
N ALA A 141 -2.85 -8.69 -2.34
CA ALA A 141 -3.32 -8.05 -1.12
C ALA A 141 -4.81 -7.70 -1.17
N ILE A 142 -5.36 -7.31 -2.35
CA ILE A 142 -6.81 -7.13 -2.51
C ILE A 142 -7.54 -8.42 -2.11
N ALA A 143 -7.13 -9.59 -2.63
CA ALA A 143 -7.78 -10.85 -2.34
C ALA A 143 -7.53 -11.33 -0.90
N VAL A 144 -6.28 -11.31 -0.43
CA VAL A 144 -5.88 -11.80 0.90
C VAL A 144 -6.58 -11.03 2.01
N SER A 145 -6.72 -9.71 1.86
CA SER A 145 -7.39 -8.87 2.87
C SER A 145 -8.86 -9.24 3.09
N THR A 146 -9.53 -9.87 2.12
CA THR A 146 -10.93 -10.31 2.25
C THR A 146 -11.11 -11.67 2.90
N VAL A 147 -10.05 -12.47 3.06
CA VAL A 147 -10.18 -13.86 3.55
C VAL A 147 -10.81 -13.92 4.94
N GLY A 148 -10.43 -13.01 5.83
CA GLY A 148 -11.03 -12.92 7.17
C GLY A 148 -12.53 -12.63 7.13
N ASP A 149 -12.94 -11.68 6.29
CA ASP A 149 -14.33 -11.32 6.11
C ASP A 149 -15.12 -12.41 5.37
N LEU A 150 -14.49 -13.11 4.43
CA LEU A 150 -15.12 -14.27 3.74
C LEU A 150 -15.52 -15.34 4.74
N ILE A 151 -14.62 -15.70 5.65
CA ILE A 151 -14.89 -16.73 6.67
C ILE A 151 -15.96 -16.25 7.65
N LYS A 152 -15.86 -15.00 8.12
CA LYS A 152 -16.74 -14.43 9.14
C LYS A 152 -18.15 -14.18 8.64
N TYR A 153 -18.34 -13.74 7.38
CA TYR A 153 -19.60 -13.25 6.84
C TYR A 153 -20.19 -14.10 5.72
N LYS A 154 -19.67 -15.30 5.45
CA LYS A 154 -20.20 -16.20 4.40
C LYS A 154 -21.71 -16.48 4.53
N ASP A 155 -22.21 -16.52 5.77
CA ASP A 155 -23.61 -16.78 6.10
C ASP A 155 -24.44 -15.48 6.25
N SER A 156 -23.87 -14.34 5.87
CA SER A 156 -24.50 -13.01 5.97
C SER A 156 -24.72 -12.39 4.58
N PRO A 157 -25.82 -12.67 3.87
CA PRO A 157 -26.04 -12.21 2.49
C PRO A 157 -26.04 -10.70 2.32
N GLY A 158 -26.36 -9.95 3.39
CA GLY A 158 -26.37 -8.49 3.40
C GLY A 158 -25.00 -7.83 3.58
N TYR A 159 -23.97 -8.60 3.93
CA TYR A 159 -22.61 -8.03 4.11
C TYR A 159 -21.96 -7.74 2.77
N ASN A 160 -21.59 -6.48 2.57
CA ASN A 160 -20.86 -6.03 1.39
C ASN A 160 -19.67 -5.16 1.81
N ALA A 161 -18.56 -5.24 1.06
CA ALA A 161 -17.41 -4.38 1.23
C ALA A 161 -16.94 -3.81 -0.10
N VAL A 162 -16.33 -2.62 -0.06
CA VAL A 162 -15.75 -1.90 -1.20
C VAL A 162 -14.47 -1.20 -0.80
N GLY A 163 -13.58 -0.98 -1.75
CA GLY A 163 -12.39 -0.16 -1.60
C GLY A 163 -11.08 -0.95 -1.62
N ALA A 164 -10.05 -0.29 -2.13
CA ALA A 164 -8.70 -0.83 -2.21
C ALA A 164 -7.95 -0.84 -0.86
N SER A 165 -8.59 -0.40 0.23
CA SER A 165 -7.91 -0.03 1.49
C SER A 165 -7.10 -1.16 2.12
N GLY A 166 -7.49 -2.42 1.94
CA GLY A 166 -6.67 -3.57 2.36
C GLY A 166 -5.34 -3.63 1.63
N ALA A 167 -5.34 -3.49 0.28
CA ALA A 167 -4.12 -3.44 -0.51
C ALA A 167 -3.31 -2.16 -0.26
N VAL A 168 -3.97 -1.02 -0.05
CA VAL A 168 -3.31 0.24 0.31
C VAL A 168 -2.62 0.11 1.68
N SER A 169 -3.24 -0.58 2.65
CA SER A 169 -2.60 -0.91 3.92
C SER A 169 -1.39 -1.84 3.72
N ALA A 170 -1.46 -2.80 2.80
CA ALA A 170 -0.31 -3.66 2.48
C ALA A 170 0.86 -2.86 1.90
N VAL A 171 0.59 -1.94 0.98
CA VAL A 171 1.62 -1.06 0.39
C VAL A 171 2.23 -0.15 1.46
N LEU A 172 1.41 0.47 2.32
CA LEU A 172 1.89 1.28 3.44
C LEU A 172 2.82 0.47 4.36
N PHE A 173 2.45 -0.75 4.72
CA PHE A 173 3.25 -1.58 5.61
C PHE A 173 4.51 -2.14 4.94
N ALA A 174 4.46 -2.42 3.65
CA ALA A 174 5.67 -2.73 2.88
C ALA A 174 6.64 -1.53 2.86
N SER A 175 6.15 -0.29 2.71
CA SER A 175 7.01 0.90 2.76
C SER A 175 7.67 1.08 4.13
N ILE A 176 6.94 0.83 5.23
CA ILE A 176 7.50 0.87 6.60
C ILE A 176 8.59 -0.19 6.79
N LEU A 177 8.46 -1.35 6.17
CA LEU A 177 9.48 -2.41 6.25
C LEU A 177 10.80 -1.96 5.61
N PHE A 178 10.74 -1.18 4.54
CA PHE A 178 11.93 -0.63 3.88
C PHE A 178 12.46 0.64 4.56
N GLU A 179 11.57 1.51 5.03
CA GLU A 179 11.92 2.77 5.70
C GLU A 179 11.20 2.91 7.07
N PRO A 180 11.63 2.17 8.11
CA PRO A 180 10.91 2.16 9.39
C PRO A 180 10.91 3.52 10.10
N LYS A 181 11.87 4.39 9.82
CA LYS A 181 11.97 5.73 10.41
C LYS A 181 11.25 6.80 9.60
N MET A 182 10.60 6.45 8.47
CA MET A 182 9.81 7.41 7.70
C MET A 182 8.73 8.04 8.57
N GLY A 183 8.48 9.34 8.40
CA GLY A 183 7.41 10.05 9.11
C GLY A 183 6.06 9.82 8.45
N ILE A 184 5.12 9.22 9.18
CA ILE A 184 3.74 9.04 8.72
C ILE A 184 2.88 10.12 9.32
N TYR A 185 2.27 10.94 8.46
CA TYR A 185 1.31 11.96 8.87
C TYR A 185 -0.08 11.34 8.96
N ILE A 186 -0.65 11.38 10.17
CA ILE A 186 -2.03 10.97 10.38
C ILE A 186 -2.91 12.19 10.11
N TYR A 187 -3.98 12.01 9.34
CA TYR A 187 -4.92 13.07 8.96
C TYR A 187 -5.20 14.04 10.12
N LEU A 188 -5.03 15.34 9.86
CA LEU A 188 -5.17 16.47 10.82
C LEU A 188 -4.13 16.53 11.96
N ILE A 189 -3.20 15.58 12.07
CA ILE A 189 -2.13 15.65 13.05
C ILE A 189 -0.86 16.10 12.33
N PRO A 190 -0.37 17.34 12.54
CA PRO A 190 0.79 17.88 11.81
C PRO A 190 2.13 17.32 12.30
N ILE A 191 2.11 16.34 13.21
CA ILE A 191 3.30 15.71 13.78
C ILE A 191 3.50 14.34 13.13
N PRO A 192 4.63 14.11 12.42
CA PRO A 192 4.91 12.81 11.83
C PRO A 192 5.18 11.76 12.91
N VAL A 193 4.52 10.62 12.79
CA VAL A 193 4.78 9.45 13.63
C VAL A 193 5.73 8.53 12.87
N PRO A 194 6.88 8.13 13.44
CA PRO A 194 7.78 7.17 12.81
C PRO A 194 7.05 5.85 12.48
N GLY A 195 7.32 5.29 11.29
CA GLY A 195 6.63 4.10 10.79
C GLY A 195 6.70 2.90 11.75
N TYR A 196 7.85 2.67 12.40
CA TYR A 196 8.01 1.59 13.38
C TYR A 196 7.15 1.75 14.64
N ILE A 197 6.72 2.98 14.98
CA ILE A 197 5.75 3.26 16.06
C ILE A 197 4.33 3.17 15.50
N PHE A 198 4.10 3.73 14.33
CA PHE A 198 2.78 3.73 13.68
C PHE A 198 2.28 2.29 13.44
N ALA A 199 3.14 1.39 12.95
CA ALA A 199 2.74 0.05 12.54
C ALA A 199 2.07 -0.77 13.66
N PRO A 200 2.67 -0.95 14.86
CA PRO A 200 2.01 -1.68 15.94
C PRO A 200 0.75 -0.99 16.46
N LEU A 201 0.71 0.34 16.50
CA LEU A 201 -0.48 1.09 16.92
C LEU A 201 -1.63 0.92 15.92
N TYR A 202 -1.35 0.98 14.63
CA TYR A 202 -2.34 0.76 13.57
C TYR A 202 -2.90 -0.67 13.58
N LEU A 203 -2.03 -1.68 13.72
CA LEU A 203 -2.47 -3.08 13.83
C LEU A 203 -3.35 -3.31 15.06
N PHE A 204 -2.95 -2.76 16.20
CA PHE A 204 -3.75 -2.84 17.43
C PHE A 204 -5.11 -2.16 17.24
N TYR A 205 -5.13 -0.95 16.66
CA TYR A 205 -6.36 -0.22 16.37
C TYR A 205 -7.30 -1.02 15.46
N CYS A 206 -6.79 -1.55 14.33
CA CYS A 206 -7.58 -2.34 13.40
C CYS A 206 -8.13 -3.62 14.06
N TRP A 207 -7.30 -4.32 14.83
CA TRP A 207 -7.72 -5.51 15.58
C TRP A 207 -8.81 -5.20 16.61
N TYR A 208 -8.66 -4.10 17.36
CA TYR A 208 -9.62 -3.67 18.37
C TYR A 208 -10.96 -3.28 17.72
N MET A 209 -10.92 -2.45 16.68
CA MET A 209 -12.13 -1.98 15.98
C MET A 209 -12.85 -3.11 15.24
N ALA A 210 -12.12 -4.07 14.64
CA ALA A 210 -12.70 -5.25 14.01
C ALA A 210 -13.54 -6.11 14.97
N ARG A 211 -13.24 -6.07 16.28
CA ARG A 211 -14.02 -6.77 17.32
C ARG A 211 -15.24 -5.99 17.79
N ARG A 212 -15.19 -4.66 17.72
CA ARG A 212 -16.25 -3.79 18.23
C ARG A 212 -17.40 -3.62 17.24
N ASN A 213 -17.15 -3.74 15.92
CA ASN A 213 -18.14 -3.48 14.85
C ASN A 213 -18.90 -2.13 15.07
N MET A 214 -18.17 -1.06 15.43
CA MET A 214 -18.77 0.23 15.79
C MET A 214 -18.99 1.15 14.59
N ASP A 215 -18.38 0.84 13.46
CA ASP A 215 -18.46 1.63 12.22
C ASP A 215 -18.52 0.70 10.99
N ASN A 216 -18.68 1.34 9.81
CA ASN A 216 -18.75 0.63 8.53
C ASN A 216 -17.37 0.53 7.84
N ILE A 217 -16.28 0.58 8.60
CA ILE A 217 -14.91 0.48 8.08
C ILE A 217 -14.45 -0.98 8.11
N GLY A 218 -13.83 -1.43 7.03
CA GLY A 218 -13.31 -2.80 6.88
C GLY A 218 -12.02 -3.05 7.69
N HIS A 219 -12.07 -2.88 9.03
CA HIS A 219 -10.88 -3.04 9.90
C HIS A 219 -10.21 -4.40 9.79
N THR A 220 -10.99 -5.47 9.55
CA THR A 220 -10.45 -6.82 9.31
C THR A 220 -9.58 -6.82 8.04
N ALA A 221 -10.07 -6.23 6.97
CA ALA A 221 -9.32 -6.14 5.71
C ALA A 221 -8.06 -5.28 5.84
N HIS A 222 -8.14 -4.17 6.59
CA HIS A 222 -6.98 -3.32 6.89
C HIS A 222 -5.91 -4.08 7.68
N PHE A 223 -6.31 -4.82 8.72
CA PHE A 223 -5.40 -5.62 9.53
C PHE A 223 -4.67 -6.68 8.69
N TRP A 224 -5.41 -7.50 7.95
CA TRP A 224 -4.82 -8.56 7.14
C TRP A 224 -4.01 -8.02 5.97
N GLY A 225 -4.44 -6.92 5.36
CA GLY A 225 -3.67 -6.21 4.35
C GLY A 225 -2.33 -5.73 4.91
N ALA A 226 -2.33 -5.07 6.07
CA ALA A 226 -1.13 -4.58 6.73
C ALA A 226 -0.16 -5.73 7.09
N VAL A 227 -0.65 -6.82 7.68
CA VAL A 227 0.17 -8.01 7.97
C VAL A 227 0.75 -8.60 6.68
N TYR A 228 -0.06 -8.71 5.63
CA TYR A 228 0.40 -9.22 4.34
C TYR A 228 1.50 -8.35 3.73
N GLY A 229 1.38 -7.03 3.84
CA GLY A 229 2.38 -6.07 3.37
C GLY A 229 3.73 -6.19 4.06
N LEU A 230 3.77 -6.61 5.34
CA LEU A 230 5.01 -6.95 6.02
C LEU A 230 5.56 -8.31 5.55
N VAL A 231 4.70 -9.31 5.43
CA VAL A 231 5.10 -10.70 5.21
C VAL A 231 5.54 -10.95 3.77
N PHE A 232 4.84 -10.40 2.78
CA PHE A 232 5.11 -10.66 1.38
C PHE A 232 6.54 -10.29 0.94
N PRO A 233 7.08 -9.07 1.21
CA PRO A 233 8.44 -8.74 0.84
C PRO A 233 9.48 -9.64 1.53
N MET A 234 9.25 -10.04 2.77
CA MET A 234 10.14 -10.94 3.52
C MET A 234 10.15 -12.36 2.96
N ILE A 235 9.00 -12.86 2.44
CA ILE A 235 8.95 -14.16 1.73
C ILE A 235 9.74 -14.08 0.43
N CYS A 236 9.59 -12.99 -0.33
CA CYS A 236 10.30 -12.81 -1.59
C CYS A 236 11.81 -12.65 -1.38
N ARG A 237 12.22 -12.01 -0.28
CA ARG A 237 13.62 -11.75 0.06
C ARG A 237 13.79 -11.62 1.58
N PRO A 238 14.19 -12.70 2.28
CA PRO A 238 14.33 -12.72 3.75
C PRO A 238 15.27 -11.65 4.31
N ASP A 239 16.28 -11.25 3.55
CA ASP A 239 17.25 -10.23 3.97
C ASP A 239 16.63 -8.85 4.23
N ILE A 240 15.43 -8.58 3.72
CA ILE A 240 14.69 -7.33 3.96
C ILE A 240 14.42 -7.17 5.47
N PHE A 241 14.20 -8.25 6.20
CA PHE A 241 14.02 -8.18 7.65
C PHE A 241 15.31 -7.73 8.36
N ASN A 242 16.48 -8.23 7.93
CA ASN A 242 17.76 -7.77 8.48
C ASN A 242 18.01 -6.29 8.16
N HIS A 243 17.61 -5.85 6.96
CA HIS A 243 17.66 -4.42 6.62
C HIS A 243 16.77 -3.58 7.55
N PHE A 244 15.54 -4.02 7.81
CA PHE A 244 14.63 -3.35 8.75
C PHE A 244 15.24 -3.21 10.14
N LEU A 245 15.83 -4.29 10.69
CA LEU A 245 16.49 -4.26 11.99
C LEU A 245 17.69 -3.30 11.99
N ALA A 246 18.54 -3.37 10.98
CA ALA A 246 19.70 -2.48 10.85
C ALA A 246 19.31 -1.02 10.77
N GLN A 247 18.19 -0.67 10.10
CA GLN A 247 17.64 0.68 10.08
C GLN A 247 17.21 1.15 11.48
N LEU A 248 16.80 0.26 12.36
CA LEU A 248 16.44 0.56 13.75
C LEU A 248 17.66 0.65 14.67
N GLY A 249 18.83 0.17 14.23
CA GLY A 249 20.06 0.10 15.02
C GLY A 249 20.16 -1.19 15.85
N LEU A 250 19.50 -2.25 15.41
CA LEU A 250 19.45 -3.59 16.02
C LEU A 250 20.29 -4.59 15.24
#